data_d11e19de5690b220cdb30da14319e262
#
_entry.id   d11e19de5690b220cdb30da14319e262
#
_cell.length_a   1.000
_cell.length_b   1.000
_cell.length_c   1.000
_cell.angle_alpha   90.00
_cell.angle_beta   90.00
_cell.angle_gamma   90.00
#
_symmetry.space_group_name_H-M   'P 1'
#
loop_
_entity.id
_entity.type
_entity.pdbx_description
1 polymer ?
#
loop_
_entity_poly.entity_id
_entity_poly.type
_entity_poly.pdbx_seq_one_letter_code
_entity_poly.pdbx_strand_id
1 'polypeptide(L)'
;VNKKLIVCTLLASSAFSALSHAADGTINFTGTITDAACTVTPGTANQTVTMGTVSSTALANVGDTAAPTRFDIVLTNCPATATSAVVKFDGPTDGNNSSLIALTSGAGTAEGVAIGVYEGDAATLIPVGSPSVSKPLSPVADTTFNFFAKYVATAPVVAGSGNAVSDFTVIYN
;
A
#
# COMPACT_ATOMS: atom_id res chain seq x y z
N VAL A 1 -59.07 -14.55 -73.23
CA VAL A 1 -59.40 -14.00 -71.90
C VAL A 1 -58.27 -14.44 -70.96
N ASN A 2 -57.37 -13.54 -70.63
CA ASN A 2 -56.12 -13.84 -69.90
C ASN A 2 -56.28 -13.44 -68.45
N LYS A 3 -56.16 -14.39 -67.51
CA LYS A 3 -56.04 -14.15 -66.08
C LYS A 3 -54.59 -13.96 -65.71
N LYS A 4 -54.18 -12.77 -65.31
CA LYS A 4 -52.92 -12.48 -64.75
C LYS A 4 -52.90 -12.85 -63.27
N LEU A 5 -52.05 -13.82 -62.90
CA LEU A 5 -51.69 -14.17 -61.52
C LEU A 5 -50.73 -13.13 -60.98
N ILE A 6 -51.10 -12.41 -59.96
CA ILE A 6 -50.20 -11.53 -59.18
C ILE A 6 -49.68 -12.36 -58.02
N VAL A 7 -48.37 -12.69 -58.04
CA VAL A 7 -47.68 -13.30 -56.89
C VAL A 7 -47.17 -12.19 -55.99
N CYS A 8 -47.76 -12.04 -54.80
CA CYS A 8 -47.24 -11.18 -53.73
C CYS A 8 -46.19 -11.92 -52.95
N THR A 9 -44.91 -11.56 -53.18
CA THR A 9 -43.79 -11.98 -52.35
C THR A 9 -43.72 -11.11 -51.10
N LEU A 10 -44.09 -11.69 -49.96
CA LEU A 10 -43.86 -11.09 -48.64
C LEU A 10 -42.40 -11.24 -48.27
N LEU A 11 -41.63 -10.15 -48.33
CA LEU A 11 -40.31 -10.02 -47.74
C LEU A 11 -40.46 -9.86 -46.25
N ALA A 12 -40.23 -10.92 -45.48
CA ALA A 12 -40.06 -10.86 -44.02
C ALA A 12 -38.70 -10.26 -43.69
N SER A 13 -38.68 -8.97 -43.42
CA SER A 13 -37.51 -8.28 -42.85
C SER A 13 -37.41 -8.61 -41.36
N SER A 14 -36.58 -9.60 -41.00
CA SER A 14 -36.19 -9.85 -39.62
C SER A 14 -35.27 -8.71 -39.14
N ALA A 15 -35.83 -7.79 -38.37
CA ALA A 15 -35.07 -6.78 -37.65
C ALA A 15 -34.30 -7.47 -36.54
N PHE A 16 -32.99 -7.69 -36.76
CA PHE A 16 -32.06 -8.02 -35.70
C PHE A 16 -31.92 -6.77 -34.83
N SER A 17 -32.61 -6.73 -33.70
CA SER A 17 -32.37 -5.75 -32.63
C SER A 17 -30.99 -6.06 -32.03
N ALA A 18 -29.92 -5.38 -32.50
CA ALA A 18 -28.65 -5.38 -31.84
C ALA A 18 -28.86 -4.79 -30.45
N LEU A 19 -28.77 -5.63 -29.41
CA LEU A 19 -28.68 -5.18 -28.04
C LEU A 19 -27.36 -4.37 -27.90
N SER A 20 -27.48 -3.07 -28.10
CA SER A 20 -26.37 -2.15 -27.81
C SER A 20 -26.17 -2.17 -26.30
N HIS A 21 -25.15 -2.91 -25.82
CA HIS A 21 -24.65 -2.73 -24.47
C HIS A 21 -23.98 -1.37 -24.42
N ALA A 22 -24.71 -0.36 -23.95
CA ALA A 22 -24.10 0.90 -23.57
C ALA A 22 -23.25 0.64 -22.33
N ALA A 23 -21.96 1.00 -22.37
CA ALA A 23 -21.12 0.98 -21.18
C ALA A 23 -21.65 2.03 -20.19
N ASP A 24 -21.78 1.66 -18.92
CA ASP A 24 -22.29 2.56 -17.86
C ASP A 24 -21.35 3.74 -17.59
N GLY A 25 -20.06 3.61 -17.96
CA GLY A 25 -19.07 4.67 -17.78
C GLY A 25 -17.69 4.34 -18.38
N THR A 26 -16.80 5.30 -18.32
CA THR A 26 -15.40 5.17 -18.75
C THR A 26 -14.48 5.56 -17.60
N ILE A 27 -13.47 4.74 -17.30
CA ILE A 27 -12.39 5.04 -16.34
C ILE A 27 -11.12 5.27 -17.15
N ASN A 28 -10.54 6.45 -16.99
CA ASN A 28 -9.27 6.78 -17.61
C ASN A 28 -8.14 6.57 -16.59
N PHE A 29 -7.16 5.76 -16.97
CA PHE A 29 -5.93 5.57 -16.18
C PHE A 29 -4.85 6.42 -16.82
N THR A 30 -4.21 7.27 -16.03
CA THR A 30 -3.07 8.10 -16.44
C THR A 30 -1.89 7.81 -15.52
N GLY A 31 -0.70 7.74 -16.10
CA GLY A 31 0.54 7.49 -15.36
C GLY A 31 1.75 7.68 -16.26
N THR A 32 2.90 7.84 -15.66
CA THR A 32 4.19 7.90 -16.36
C THR A 32 5.09 6.80 -15.85
N ILE A 33 5.74 6.09 -16.76
CA ILE A 33 6.80 5.15 -16.44
C ILE A 33 8.11 5.86 -16.74
N THR A 34 9.00 5.95 -15.74
CA THR A 34 10.32 6.57 -15.87
C THR A 34 11.41 5.55 -15.60
N ASP A 35 12.53 5.69 -16.28
CA ASP A 35 13.78 4.98 -16.00
C ASP A 35 14.67 5.75 -15.01
N ALA A 36 14.32 6.98 -14.69
CA ALA A 36 15.04 7.85 -13.79
C ALA A 36 14.42 7.80 -12.36
N ALA A 37 15.09 7.12 -11.45
CA ALA A 37 14.73 7.02 -10.05
C ALA A 37 15.90 7.45 -9.16
N CYS A 38 15.60 7.88 -7.93
CA CYS A 38 16.65 8.05 -6.91
C CYS A 38 17.25 6.68 -6.54
N THR A 39 18.46 6.71 -6.02
CA THR A 39 19.08 5.53 -5.41
C THR A 39 18.70 5.46 -3.94
N VAL A 40 18.12 4.34 -3.49
CA VAL A 40 17.97 4.07 -2.06
C VAL A 40 19.34 3.66 -1.51
N THR A 41 19.79 4.30 -0.44
CA THR A 41 21.11 3.96 0.14
C THR A 41 21.13 2.52 0.64
N PRO A 42 22.23 1.75 0.41
CA PRO A 42 22.31 0.34 0.81
C PRO A 42 21.99 0.10 2.30
N GLY A 43 22.37 1.04 3.17
CA GLY A 43 22.13 0.94 4.63
C GLY A 43 20.66 1.10 5.01
N THR A 44 19.82 1.67 4.14
CA THR A 44 18.39 1.85 4.38
C THR A 44 17.51 0.98 3.49
N ALA A 45 18.07 0.42 2.41
CA ALA A 45 17.36 -0.48 1.50
C ALA A 45 17.01 -1.83 2.15
N ASN A 46 17.93 -2.36 2.95
CA ASN A 46 17.77 -3.62 3.68
C ASN A 46 18.20 -3.41 5.13
N GLN A 47 17.29 -2.97 5.99
CA GLN A 47 17.61 -2.62 7.36
C GLN A 47 16.84 -3.49 8.37
N THR A 48 17.41 -3.68 9.54
CA THR A 48 16.73 -4.27 10.68
C THR A 48 16.40 -3.17 11.69
N VAL A 49 15.12 -2.99 11.95
CA VAL A 49 14.63 -2.07 12.97
C VAL A 49 14.49 -2.83 14.29
N THR A 50 15.39 -2.56 15.25
CA THR A 50 15.37 -3.26 16.54
C THR A 50 14.37 -2.61 17.48
N MET A 51 13.22 -3.24 17.67
CA MET A 51 12.10 -2.73 18.47
C MET A 51 12.29 -2.89 19.99
N GLY A 52 13.30 -3.68 20.42
CA GLY A 52 13.55 -3.98 21.83
C GLY A 52 12.54 -4.94 22.44
N THR A 53 12.53 -5.01 23.77
CA THR A 53 11.61 -5.85 24.53
C THR A 53 10.57 -4.98 25.24
N VAL A 54 9.30 -5.34 25.09
CA VAL A 54 8.15 -4.63 25.66
C VAL A 54 7.38 -5.55 26.59
N SER A 55 6.93 -5.03 27.73
CA SER A 55 6.00 -5.77 28.59
C SER A 55 4.60 -5.79 27.98
N SER A 56 3.93 -6.95 28.03
CA SER A 56 2.52 -7.09 27.63
C SER A 56 1.59 -6.14 28.41
N THR A 57 1.99 -5.71 29.60
CA THR A 57 1.23 -4.73 30.40
C THR A 57 1.18 -3.32 29.77
N ALA A 58 2.16 -2.98 28.90
CA ALA A 58 2.15 -1.75 28.13
C ALA A 58 1.19 -1.79 26.93
N LEU A 59 0.62 -2.96 26.63
CA LEU A 59 -0.31 -3.25 25.54
C LEU A 59 -1.60 -3.88 26.10
N ALA A 60 -2.06 -3.40 27.25
CA ALA A 60 -3.17 -4.00 28.01
C ALA A 60 -4.53 -3.86 27.31
N ASN A 61 -4.72 -2.81 26.52
CA ASN A 61 -5.96 -2.53 25.82
C ASN A 61 -5.73 -2.49 24.30
N VAL A 62 -6.73 -2.88 23.55
CA VAL A 62 -6.71 -2.73 22.08
C VAL A 62 -6.49 -1.25 21.72
N GLY A 63 -5.52 -1.00 20.86
CA GLY A 63 -5.09 0.33 20.46
C GLY A 63 -3.91 0.89 21.27
N ASP A 64 -3.53 0.27 22.38
CA ASP A 64 -2.30 0.65 23.08
C ASP A 64 -1.08 0.46 22.17
N THR A 65 -0.11 1.36 22.29
CA THR A 65 1.13 1.33 21.48
C THR A 65 2.36 1.33 22.38
N ALA A 66 3.41 0.66 21.95
CA ALA A 66 4.66 0.59 22.68
C ALA A 66 5.89 0.57 21.77
N ALA A 67 7.07 0.85 22.34
CA ALA A 67 8.37 0.85 21.70
C ALA A 67 8.44 1.69 20.41
N PRO A 68 8.15 3.00 20.44
CA PRO A 68 8.34 3.85 19.26
C PRO A 68 9.80 3.85 18.87
N THR A 69 10.10 3.20 17.74
CA THR A 69 11.46 3.04 17.23
C THR A 69 11.58 3.76 15.90
N ARG A 70 12.49 4.73 15.82
CA ARG A 70 12.74 5.48 14.60
C ARG A 70 13.55 4.65 13.61
N PHE A 71 13.19 4.75 12.33
CA PHE A 71 14.00 4.30 11.21
C PHE A 71 13.88 5.28 10.04
N ASP A 72 14.86 5.26 9.16
CA ASP A 72 14.95 6.23 8.08
C ASP A 72 15.09 5.50 6.73
N ILE A 73 14.54 6.10 5.67
CA ILE A 73 14.82 5.71 4.28
C ILE A 73 15.50 6.91 3.62
N VAL A 74 16.70 6.70 3.10
CA VAL A 74 17.52 7.76 2.50
C VAL A 74 17.61 7.56 1.00
N LEU A 75 17.20 8.58 0.25
CA LEU A 75 17.28 8.65 -1.20
C LEU A 75 18.42 9.58 -1.60
N THR A 76 19.26 9.10 -2.51
CA THR A 76 20.41 9.85 -3.07
C THR A 76 20.34 9.88 -4.59
N ASN A 77 21.12 10.75 -5.20
CA ASN A 77 21.24 10.87 -6.66
C ASN A 77 19.88 11.00 -7.36
N CYS A 78 18.99 11.79 -6.78
CA CYS A 78 17.68 12.02 -7.37
C CYS A 78 17.81 12.83 -8.66
N PRO A 79 17.20 12.41 -9.78
CA PRO A 79 17.18 13.21 -11.00
C PRO A 79 16.33 14.47 -10.80
N ALA A 80 16.68 15.56 -11.48
CA ALA A 80 15.93 16.82 -11.39
C ALA A 80 14.46 16.71 -11.87
N THR A 81 14.13 15.66 -12.60
CA THR A 81 12.78 15.37 -13.07
C THR A 81 11.89 14.76 -11.98
N ALA A 82 12.46 14.15 -10.95
CA ALA A 82 11.73 13.64 -9.79
C ALA A 82 11.61 14.75 -8.74
N THR A 83 10.45 15.38 -8.63
CA THR A 83 10.27 16.57 -7.78
C THR A 83 9.83 16.24 -6.37
N SER A 84 9.14 15.12 -6.17
CA SER A 84 8.73 14.61 -4.86
C SER A 84 8.56 13.10 -4.89
N ALA A 85 8.52 12.50 -3.72
CA ALA A 85 8.21 11.08 -3.58
C ALA A 85 7.38 10.80 -2.33
N VAL A 86 6.73 9.66 -2.34
CA VAL A 86 6.08 9.03 -1.18
C VAL A 86 6.67 7.63 -1.00
N VAL A 87 6.60 7.11 0.21
CA VAL A 87 6.97 5.72 0.52
C VAL A 87 5.71 4.95 0.86
N LYS A 88 5.57 3.77 0.28
CA LYS A 88 4.48 2.84 0.57
C LYS A 88 5.07 1.58 1.21
N PHE A 89 4.47 1.13 2.30
CA PHE A 89 4.85 -0.10 3.00
C PHE A 89 3.85 -1.20 2.67
N ASP A 90 4.35 -2.36 2.24
CA ASP A 90 3.55 -3.53 1.88
C ASP A 90 4.00 -4.74 2.72
N GLY A 91 3.08 -5.66 2.96
CA GLY A 91 3.37 -6.89 3.70
C GLY A 91 2.10 -7.59 4.17
N PRO A 92 2.24 -8.74 4.87
CA PRO A 92 1.12 -9.39 5.50
C PRO A 92 0.43 -8.46 6.50
N THR A 93 -0.90 -8.39 6.46
CA THR A 93 -1.69 -7.54 7.35
C THR A 93 -2.22 -8.33 8.55
N ASP A 94 -2.35 -7.65 9.69
CA ASP A 94 -2.94 -8.24 10.89
C ASP A 94 -4.42 -8.57 10.67
N GLY A 95 -4.84 -9.74 11.20
CA GLY A 95 -6.21 -10.23 11.00
C GLY A 95 -7.30 -9.42 11.71
N ASN A 96 -6.95 -8.68 12.75
CA ASN A 96 -7.87 -7.81 13.50
C ASN A 96 -7.83 -6.35 12.99
N ASN A 97 -6.70 -5.94 12.39
CA ASN A 97 -6.53 -4.59 11.86
C ASN A 97 -5.64 -4.60 10.60
N SER A 98 -6.26 -4.59 9.44
CA SER A 98 -5.58 -4.63 8.14
C SER A 98 -4.71 -3.40 7.82
N SER A 99 -4.77 -2.35 8.63
CA SER A 99 -3.86 -1.20 8.50
C SER A 99 -2.47 -1.44 9.10
N LEU A 100 -2.29 -2.56 9.83
CA LEU A 100 -1.06 -2.91 10.52
C LEU A 100 -0.39 -4.13 9.90
N ILE A 101 0.94 -4.22 10.07
CA ILE A 101 1.74 -5.34 9.60
C ILE A 101 1.62 -6.48 10.61
N ALA A 102 1.24 -7.67 10.12
CA ALA A 102 1.18 -8.87 10.95
C ALA A 102 2.57 -9.28 11.45
N LEU A 103 2.64 -9.84 12.65
CA LEU A 103 3.84 -10.54 13.10
C LEU A 103 4.08 -11.80 12.26
N THR A 104 5.35 -12.13 12.06
CA THR A 104 5.73 -13.38 11.38
C THR A 104 5.30 -14.56 12.23
N SER A 105 4.39 -15.37 11.72
CA SER A 105 3.83 -16.54 12.42
C SER A 105 4.89 -17.62 12.65
N GLY A 106 4.85 -18.21 13.83
CA GLY A 106 5.77 -19.29 14.21
C GLY A 106 5.54 -19.75 15.65
N ALA A 107 6.25 -20.79 16.07
CA ALA A 107 6.18 -21.24 17.46
C ALA A 107 6.71 -20.14 18.40
N GLY A 108 5.90 -19.73 19.37
CA GLY A 108 6.26 -18.71 20.35
C GLY A 108 6.14 -17.28 19.85
N THR A 109 5.46 -17.01 18.72
CA THR A 109 5.10 -15.66 18.31
C THR A 109 4.06 -15.08 19.28
N ALA A 110 4.18 -13.78 19.57
CA ALA A 110 3.18 -13.04 20.36
C ALA A 110 1.83 -13.02 19.63
N GLU A 111 0.73 -13.03 20.40
CA GLU A 111 -0.62 -12.93 19.85
C GLU A 111 -1.26 -11.60 20.24
N GLY A 112 -2.21 -11.13 19.45
CA GLY A 112 -2.94 -9.89 19.69
C GLY A 112 -2.12 -8.63 19.54
N VAL A 113 -0.98 -8.68 18.81
CA VAL A 113 -0.07 -7.57 18.57
C VAL A 113 0.29 -7.53 17.09
N ALA A 114 0.41 -6.32 16.56
CA ALA A 114 0.89 -6.06 15.21
C ALA A 114 1.90 -4.90 15.22
N ILE A 115 2.52 -4.59 14.07
CA ILE A 115 3.40 -3.44 13.92
C ILE A 115 2.71 -2.37 13.07
N GLY A 116 2.62 -1.15 13.62
CA GLY A 116 2.22 0.05 12.91
C GLY A 116 3.43 0.86 12.47
N VAL A 117 3.41 1.33 11.21
CA VAL A 117 4.37 2.31 10.70
C VAL A 117 3.73 3.69 10.75
N TYR A 118 4.46 4.66 11.25
CA TYR A 118 3.99 6.03 11.46
C TYR A 118 4.91 7.02 10.76
N GLU A 119 4.37 8.18 10.41
CA GLU A 119 5.14 9.32 9.92
C GLU A 119 6.17 9.79 10.95
N GLY A 120 7.04 10.72 10.55
CA GLY A 120 8.09 11.28 11.41
C GLY A 120 7.59 12.02 12.66
N ASP A 121 6.29 12.26 12.78
CA ASP A 121 5.62 12.80 13.98
C ASP A 121 5.36 11.72 15.06
N ALA A 122 5.61 10.46 14.73
CA ALA A 122 5.30 9.30 15.56
C ALA A 122 3.81 9.19 15.96
N ALA A 123 2.91 9.88 15.28
CA ALA A 123 1.48 9.93 15.61
C ALA A 123 0.59 9.51 14.44
N THR A 124 0.93 9.95 13.23
CA THR A 124 0.15 9.66 12.02
C THR A 124 0.47 8.27 11.48
N LEU A 125 -0.48 7.34 11.60
CA LEU A 125 -0.35 5.98 11.07
C LEU A 125 -0.33 6.02 9.54
N ILE A 126 0.57 5.24 8.95
CA ILE A 126 0.60 4.92 7.51
C ILE A 126 0.02 3.51 7.37
N PRO A 127 -1.23 3.35 6.91
CA PRO A 127 -1.81 2.03 6.73
C PRO A 127 -1.03 1.21 5.70
N VAL A 128 -0.93 -0.11 5.91
CA VAL A 128 -0.30 -1.02 4.94
C VAL A 128 -0.93 -0.82 3.55
N GLY A 129 -0.11 -0.71 2.52
CA GLY A 129 -0.55 -0.45 1.15
C GLY A 129 -0.91 1.00 0.83
N SER A 130 -0.86 1.91 1.83
CA SER A 130 -1.10 3.35 1.63
C SER A 130 0.21 4.13 1.54
N PRO A 131 0.25 5.23 0.75
CA PRO A 131 1.43 6.08 0.68
C PRO A 131 1.61 6.93 1.94
N SER A 132 2.87 7.22 2.28
CA SER A 132 3.24 8.25 3.25
C SER A 132 2.91 9.65 2.77
N VAL A 133 3.11 10.64 3.63
CA VAL A 133 3.10 12.05 3.22
C VAL A 133 4.20 12.27 2.18
N SER A 134 3.86 13.04 1.12
CA SER A 134 4.79 13.40 0.05
C SER A 134 5.90 14.31 0.58
N LYS A 135 7.14 14.03 0.16
CA LYS A 135 8.31 14.82 0.51
C LYS A 135 9.01 15.33 -0.74
N PRO A 136 9.36 16.63 -0.80
CA PRO A 136 10.18 17.17 -1.88
C PRO A 136 11.53 16.46 -1.96
N LEU A 137 11.99 16.18 -3.19
CA LEU A 137 13.29 15.60 -3.46
C LEU A 137 14.30 16.69 -3.83
N SER A 138 15.58 16.44 -3.53
CA SER A 138 16.68 17.31 -3.90
C SER A 138 17.59 16.62 -4.93
N PRO A 139 17.89 17.24 -6.07
CA PRO A 139 18.85 16.68 -7.03
C PRO A 139 20.31 16.88 -6.61
N VAL A 140 20.56 17.65 -5.54
CA VAL A 140 21.94 18.02 -5.10
C VAL A 140 22.25 17.57 -3.67
N ALA A 141 21.27 17.03 -2.94
CA ALA A 141 21.41 16.56 -1.56
C ALA A 141 20.54 15.34 -1.30
N ASP A 142 20.95 14.55 -0.33
CA ASP A 142 20.17 13.39 0.10
C ASP A 142 18.84 13.80 0.69
N THR A 143 17.81 13.00 0.41
CA THR A 143 16.47 13.19 0.98
C THR A 143 16.18 12.05 1.95
N THR A 144 16.00 12.37 3.23
CA THR A 144 15.72 11.39 4.28
C THR A 144 14.25 11.41 4.64
N PHE A 145 13.59 10.28 4.50
CA PHE A 145 12.26 10.01 5.05
C PHE A 145 12.44 9.43 6.45
N ASN A 146 11.78 10.02 7.44
CA ASN A 146 11.82 9.57 8.82
C ASN A 146 10.51 8.90 9.18
N PHE A 147 10.57 7.71 9.75
CA PHE A 147 9.40 6.93 10.17
C PHE A 147 9.58 6.40 11.59
N PHE A 148 8.49 6.00 12.19
CA PHE A 148 8.49 5.25 13.44
C PHE A 148 7.74 3.94 13.29
N ALA A 149 8.31 2.86 13.82
CA ALA A 149 7.62 1.59 14.02
C ALA A 149 7.18 1.48 15.47
N LYS A 150 5.98 0.93 15.73
CA LYS A 150 5.47 0.68 17.09
C LYS A 150 4.76 -0.67 17.12
N TYR A 151 4.83 -1.35 18.26
CA TYR A 151 3.87 -2.41 18.57
C TYR A 151 2.51 -1.80 18.87
N VAL A 152 1.46 -2.43 18.36
CA VAL A 152 0.05 -2.02 18.56
C VAL A 152 -0.73 -3.23 19.00
N ALA A 153 -1.46 -3.13 20.12
CA ALA A 153 -2.37 -4.17 20.56
C ALA A 153 -3.61 -4.20 19.66
N THR A 154 -3.90 -5.36 19.08
CA THR A 154 -5.06 -5.59 18.20
C THR A 154 -6.09 -6.53 18.80
N ALA A 155 -5.71 -7.28 19.85
CA ALA A 155 -6.54 -8.18 20.64
C ALA A 155 -5.88 -8.37 22.02
N PRO A 156 -6.45 -9.17 22.94
CA PRO A 156 -5.77 -9.54 24.18
C PRO A 156 -4.37 -10.12 23.90
N VAL A 157 -3.36 -9.50 24.53
CA VAL A 157 -1.95 -9.78 24.20
C VAL A 157 -1.43 -10.99 24.94
N VAL A 158 -0.86 -11.93 24.18
CA VAL A 158 -0.06 -13.04 24.71
C VAL A 158 1.42 -12.78 24.37
N ALA A 159 2.28 -12.86 25.38
CA ALA A 159 3.71 -12.61 25.22
C ALA A 159 4.38 -13.64 24.30
N GLY A 160 5.33 -13.18 23.49
CA GLY A 160 6.06 -13.99 22.54
C GLY A 160 7.03 -13.16 21.69
N SER A 161 7.55 -13.73 20.62
CA SER A 161 8.40 -13.00 19.67
C SER A 161 7.57 -12.04 18.83
N GLY A 162 8.06 -10.80 18.67
CA GLY A 162 7.38 -9.71 17.96
C GLY A 162 8.04 -9.36 16.62
N ASN A 163 8.51 -10.34 15.85
CA ASN A 163 9.17 -10.09 14.57
C ASN A 163 8.15 -9.91 13.44
N ALA A 164 8.45 -9.03 12.49
CA ALA A 164 7.67 -8.84 11.28
C ALA A 164 8.59 -8.46 10.11
N VAL A 165 8.07 -8.59 8.89
CA VAL A 165 8.75 -8.17 7.66
C VAL A 165 7.79 -7.32 6.85
N SER A 166 8.29 -6.21 6.32
CA SER A 166 7.57 -5.36 5.39
C SER A 166 8.52 -4.99 4.25
N ASP A 167 8.00 -4.99 3.04
CA ASP A 167 8.65 -4.39 1.89
C ASP A 167 8.24 -2.92 1.80
N PHE A 168 9.06 -2.10 1.13
CA PHE A 168 8.67 -0.74 0.81
C PHE A 168 8.92 -0.42 -0.65
N THR A 169 8.13 0.51 -1.17
CA THR A 169 8.23 1.03 -2.54
C THR A 169 8.27 2.55 -2.48
N VAL A 170 9.20 3.15 -3.21
CA VAL A 170 9.26 4.60 -3.43
C VAL A 170 8.50 4.94 -4.70
N ILE A 171 7.54 5.85 -4.60
CA ILE A 171 6.72 6.32 -5.72
C ILE A 171 7.05 7.78 -5.94
N TYR A 172 7.44 8.12 -7.17
CA TYR A 172 7.89 9.46 -7.58
C TYR A 172 6.77 10.24 -8.26
N ASN A 173 6.77 11.57 -8.06
CA ASN A 173 5.86 12.52 -8.71
C ASN A 173 6.64 13.66 -9.36
#